data_6d511562cc794ec99293a33d9c871574
#
_entry.id   6d511562cc794ec99293a33d9c871574
#
_cell.length_a   1.000
_cell.length_b   1.000
_cell.length_c   1.000
_cell.angle_alpha   90.00
_cell.angle_beta   90.00
_cell.angle_gamma   90.00
#
_symmetry.space_group_name_H-M   'P 1'
#
loop_
_entity.id
_entity.type
_entity.pdbx_description
1 polymer ?
#
loop_
_entity_poly.entity_id
_entity_poly.type
_entity_poly.pdbx_seq_one_letter_code
_entity_poly.pdbx_strand_id
1 'polypeptide(L)'
;MSPTQRASASVFYSYSHKDERLRDDLADALALLKRQSILTEWHDRKIAAGDEWEQSIDEHIEQADIILLLVSPVFIASDYCWGKEVERAMERHKAGEARVIPIVLRPVDWNGAMFGKLQALPKNAKPITLWSNRDLAWLDVARGIRAAVEAPLKGPPSKTREVKTREVSPAPPRRSIKPTPPKPPAPHVAPRAWTELSRAVYTAENGEKLPGKLVRDEGNVPTGDAAVNQVYDALGVTYHFFREVFDRNSIDGLGMPLVATVHYGKNFSNAFWNGKQMTFGDGDGKLFKPFTSLDMVAKQFANGVVSSASKLVYWGQSGALLNSMSLVFATLVKQFALHQTASQADWLIGDGVLAGEGAIVSLAAPGTAYDDPILGKDLQPAHMRDYLETQDDNGGIHVNAGILNRAFYLTAVALGGFAWEKAGWIWYEALRDKKLKSDSLFVDFAAMTQLVAARRYGTGSDELRAVKNAWDLVGVAERGSTRRPAPVKGSHGTTRARQPSQRQRTKRGRAKSPKRAAR
;
A
#
# COMPACT_ATOMS: atom_id res chain seq x y z
N MET A 1 47.06 29.48 -6.46
CA MET A 1 45.73 30.00 -6.83
C MET A 1 44.71 29.04 -6.25
N SER A 2 44.00 29.46 -5.20
CA SER A 2 42.94 28.65 -4.55
C SER A 2 41.76 28.50 -5.49
N PRO A 3 41.09 27.31 -5.54
CA PRO A 3 39.90 27.15 -6.37
C PRO A 3 38.78 28.01 -5.78
N THR A 4 38.24 28.89 -6.58
CA THR A 4 37.05 29.70 -6.29
C THR A 4 35.92 28.78 -5.90
N GLN A 5 35.47 28.84 -4.66
CA GLN A 5 34.31 28.12 -4.14
C GLN A 5 33.07 28.61 -4.95
N ARG A 6 32.54 27.76 -5.84
CA ARG A 6 31.29 28.06 -6.54
C ARG A 6 30.16 28.13 -5.51
N ALA A 7 29.37 29.19 -5.58
CA ALA A 7 28.13 29.28 -4.81
C ALA A 7 27.21 28.08 -5.13
N SER A 8 26.53 27.57 -4.12
CA SER A 8 25.53 26.50 -4.26
C SER A 8 24.44 26.92 -5.26
N ALA A 9 24.08 26.04 -6.20
CA ALA A 9 23.01 26.33 -7.15
C ALA A 9 21.65 26.20 -6.46
N SER A 10 20.78 27.19 -6.69
CA SER A 10 19.40 27.20 -6.18
C SER A 10 18.48 26.41 -7.10
N VAL A 11 17.69 25.49 -6.54
CA VAL A 11 16.78 24.60 -7.30
C VAL A 11 15.35 24.83 -6.86
N PHE A 12 14.48 25.10 -7.83
CA PHE A 12 13.03 25.19 -7.66
C PHE A 12 12.33 23.97 -8.26
N TYR A 13 11.33 23.40 -7.55
CA TYR A 13 10.50 22.30 -8.04
C TYR A 13 9.11 22.81 -8.40
N SER A 14 8.75 22.73 -9.68
CA SER A 14 7.38 22.90 -10.15
C SER A 14 6.74 21.52 -10.32
N TYR A 15 5.70 21.23 -9.54
CA TYR A 15 5.06 19.92 -9.50
C TYR A 15 3.59 20.02 -9.07
N SER A 16 2.79 19.02 -9.45
CA SER A 16 1.44 18.88 -8.90
C SER A 16 1.47 18.23 -7.51
N HIS A 17 0.73 18.74 -6.54
CA HIS A 17 0.61 18.16 -5.20
C HIS A 17 0.27 16.66 -5.20
N LYS A 18 -0.40 16.17 -6.25
CA LYS A 18 -0.67 14.73 -6.43
C LYS A 18 0.59 13.91 -6.73
N ASP A 19 1.71 14.54 -7.05
CA ASP A 19 3.02 13.92 -7.28
C ASP A 19 4.01 14.17 -6.14
N GLU A 20 3.55 14.68 -5.00
CA GLU A 20 4.38 15.07 -3.85
C GLU A 20 5.33 13.94 -3.41
N ARG A 21 4.86 12.70 -3.39
CA ARG A 21 5.71 11.54 -3.04
C ARG A 21 6.88 11.35 -4.01
N LEU A 22 6.64 11.47 -5.32
CA LEU A 22 7.72 11.38 -6.30
C LEU A 22 8.68 12.58 -6.23
N ARG A 23 8.19 13.74 -5.79
CA ARG A 23 9.02 14.89 -5.46
C ARG A 23 9.90 14.62 -4.21
N ASP A 24 9.36 13.96 -3.17
CA ASP A 24 10.13 13.57 -1.99
C ASP A 24 11.21 12.55 -2.35
N ASP A 25 10.88 11.53 -3.14
CA ASP A 25 11.87 10.56 -3.67
C ASP A 25 13.00 11.27 -4.42
N LEU A 26 12.69 12.31 -5.21
CA LEU A 26 13.69 13.14 -5.87
C LEU A 26 14.54 13.92 -4.87
N ALA A 27 13.93 14.52 -3.86
CA ALA A 27 14.64 15.27 -2.81
C ALA A 27 15.63 14.37 -2.05
N ASP A 28 15.26 13.11 -1.80
CA ASP A 28 16.13 12.10 -1.19
C ASP A 28 17.26 11.68 -2.14
N ALA A 29 16.98 11.49 -3.42
CA ALA A 29 18.02 11.19 -4.42
C ALA A 29 19.06 12.31 -4.57
N LEU A 30 18.67 13.57 -4.31
CA LEU A 30 19.55 14.74 -4.34
C LEU A 30 20.23 15.03 -2.99
N ALA A 31 19.97 14.24 -1.95
CA ALA A 31 20.50 14.48 -0.60
C ALA A 31 22.02 14.60 -0.55
N LEU A 32 22.77 13.82 -1.34
CA LEU A 32 24.22 13.92 -1.40
C LEU A 32 24.68 15.25 -2.00
N LEU A 33 24.02 15.75 -3.05
CA LEU A 33 24.35 17.04 -3.66
C LEU A 33 24.09 18.20 -2.69
N LYS A 34 23.03 18.09 -1.89
CA LYS A 34 22.70 19.05 -0.83
C LYS A 34 23.75 19.04 0.30
N ARG A 35 24.16 17.86 0.77
CA ARG A 35 25.22 17.71 1.79
C ARG A 35 26.58 18.24 1.33
N GLN A 36 26.86 18.14 0.03
CA GLN A 36 28.07 18.68 -0.59
C GLN A 36 27.98 20.18 -0.89
N SER A 37 26.88 20.84 -0.53
CA SER A 37 26.60 22.26 -0.82
C SER A 37 26.70 22.59 -2.33
N ILE A 38 26.44 21.60 -3.19
CA ILE A 38 26.42 21.78 -4.64
C ILE A 38 25.09 22.45 -5.04
N LEU A 39 24.00 22.11 -4.31
CA LEU A 39 22.68 22.71 -4.54
C LEU A 39 21.91 22.95 -3.23
N THR A 40 21.05 23.96 -3.28
CA THR A 40 20.00 24.26 -2.29
C THR A 40 18.65 24.13 -2.99
N GLU A 41 17.64 23.57 -2.31
CA GLU A 41 16.33 23.33 -2.90
C GLU A 41 15.25 24.15 -2.24
N TRP A 42 14.23 24.51 -3.03
CA TRP A 42 12.99 25.08 -2.56
C TRP A 42 11.78 24.47 -3.28
N HIS A 43 10.67 24.32 -2.52
CA HIS A 43 9.36 23.92 -3.00
C HIS A 43 8.29 24.53 -2.08
N ASP A 44 7.04 24.57 -2.54
CA ASP A 44 5.89 25.23 -1.89
C ASP A 44 5.64 24.82 -0.42
N ARG A 45 5.98 23.59 -0.02
CA ARG A 45 5.89 23.15 1.39
C ARG A 45 6.89 23.83 2.34
N LYS A 46 7.79 24.64 1.83
CA LYS A 46 8.70 25.50 2.63
C LYS A 46 8.15 26.88 2.89
N ILE A 47 6.94 27.20 2.41
CA ILE A 47 6.23 28.44 2.72
C ILE A 47 5.79 28.40 4.17
N ALA A 48 6.11 29.44 4.94
CA ALA A 48 5.73 29.51 6.35
C ALA A 48 4.22 29.81 6.49
N ALA A 49 3.63 29.36 7.59
CA ALA A 49 2.24 29.66 7.88
C ALA A 49 2.07 31.18 8.08
N GLY A 50 1.27 31.80 7.22
CA GLY A 50 1.01 33.24 7.21
C GLY A 50 1.64 34.01 6.05
N ASP A 51 2.50 33.38 5.25
CA ASP A 51 3.04 33.97 4.03
C ASP A 51 2.04 33.85 2.87
N GLU A 52 2.04 34.83 1.95
CA GLU A 52 1.23 34.76 0.73
C GLU A 52 1.82 33.71 -0.23
N TRP A 53 1.01 32.69 -0.53
CA TRP A 53 1.44 31.51 -1.27
C TRP A 53 1.92 31.82 -2.71
N GLU A 54 1.16 32.60 -3.47
CA GLU A 54 1.52 32.96 -4.85
C GLU A 54 2.79 33.83 -4.91
N GLN A 55 2.90 34.82 -4.04
CA GLN A 55 4.06 35.71 -4.01
C GLN A 55 5.34 34.97 -3.63
N SER A 56 5.25 34.01 -2.72
CA SER A 56 6.39 33.19 -2.29
C SER A 56 6.90 32.27 -3.41
N ILE A 57 6.01 31.71 -4.23
CA ILE A 57 6.37 30.91 -5.41
C ILE A 57 7.05 31.78 -6.46
N ASP A 58 6.46 32.93 -6.78
CA ASP A 58 7.00 33.86 -7.77
C ASP A 58 8.41 34.33 -7.39
N GLU A 59 8.65 34.67 -6.12
CA GLU A 59 9.98 35.08 -5.66
C GLU A 59 11.04 33.98 -5.81
N HIS A 60 10.69 32.71 -5.56
CA HIS A 60 11.63 31.60 -5.62
C HIS A 60 11.89 31.13 -7.05
N ILE A 61 10.90 31.16 -7.93
CA ILE A 61 11.13 30.86 -9.34
C ILE A 61 12.06 31.93 -9.99
N GLU A 62 11.99 33.19 -9.55
CA GLU A 62 12.89 34.27 -9.99
C GLU A 62 14.34 34.09 -9.53
N GLN A 63 14.56 33.42 -8.42
CA GLN A 63 15.89 33.26 -7.81
C GLN A 63 16.54 31.91 -8.16
N ALA A 64 15.80 30.98 -8.76
CA ALA A 64 16.31 29.65 -9.04
C ALA A 64 17.31 29.64 -10.20
N ASP A 65 18.46 28.97 -10.03
CA ASP A 65 19.41 28.67 -11.08
C ASP A 65 18.97 27.47 -11.91
N ILE A 66 18.25 26.54 -11.30
CA ILE A 66 17.68 25.34 -11.93
C ILE A 66 16.21 25.22 -11.57
N ILE A 67 15.36 25.01 -12.57
CA ILE A 67 13.94 24.79 -12.41
C ILE A 67 13.62 23.38 -12.91
N LEU A 68 13.15 22.51 -12.01
CA LEU A 68 12.76 21.13 -12.29
C LEU A 68 11.26 21.07 -12.54
N LEU A 69 10.85 20.68 -13.75
CA LEU A 69 9.43 20.45 -14.07
C LEU A 69 9.14 18.96 -13.88
N LEU A 70 8.35 18.60 -12.86
CA LEU A 70 8.02 17.21 -12.56
C LEU A 70 6.79 16.77 -13.38
N VAL A 71 7.07 16.24 -14.58
CA VAL A 71 6.06 16.02 -15.63
C VAL A 71 5.26 14.75 -15.40
N SER A 72 3.94 14.92 -15.30
CA SER A 72 2.96 13.84 -15.15
C SER A 72 1.60 14.24 -15.75
N PRO A 73 0.62 13.32 -15.92
CA PRO A 73 -0.72 13.68 -16.38
C PRO A 73 -1.39 14.74 -15.51
N VAL A 74 -1.16 14.70 -14.20
CA VAL A 74 -1.77 15.67 -13.27
C VAL A 74 -1.03 17.01 -13.24
N PHE A 75 0.25 17.03 -13.54
CA PHE A 75 1.02 18.26 -13.76
C PHE A 75 0.52 18.98 -15.02
N ILE A 76 0.36 18.25 -16.15
CA ILE A 76 -0.16 18.78 -17.41
C ILE A 76 -1.59 19.30 -17.26
N ALA A 77 -2.43 18.63 -16.43
CA ALA A 77 -3.83 19.01 -16.20
C ALA A 77 -4.00 20.13 -15.15
N SER A 78 -2.93 20.61 -14.53
CA SER A 78 -2.98 21.69 -13.53
C SER A 78 -2.84 23.05 -14.22
N ASP A 79 -3.92 23.84 -14.22
CA ASP A 79 -3.92 25.18 -14.81
C ASP A 79 -2.86 26.10 -14.19
N TYR A 80 -2.58 25.91 -12.91
CA TYR A 80 -1.59 26.70 -12.17
C TYR A 80 -0.15 26.32 -12.55
N CYS A 81 0.21 25.03 -12.45
CA CYS A 81 1.56 24.57 -12.80
C CYS A 81 1.86 24.75 -14.29
N TRP A 82 0.85 24.52 -15.15
CA TRP A 82 0.99 24.63 -16.60
C TRP A 82 1.06 26.07 -17.10
N GLY A 83 0.31 27.00 -16.47
CA GLY A 83 0.21 28.40 -16.89
C GLY A 83 1.42 29.22 -16.41
N LYS A 84 1.30 29.83 -15.25
CA LYS A 84 2.25 30.85 -14.76
C LYS A 84 3.66 30.35 -14.51
N GLU A 85 3.81 29.19 -13.82
CA GLU A 85 5.14 28.68 -13.44
C GLU A 85 5.94 28.21 -14.66
N VAL A 86 5.32 27.44 -15.56
CA VAL A 86 6.00 26.92 -16.75
C VAL A 86 6.32 28.05 -17.74
N GLU A 87 5.40 28.99 -17.95
CA GLU A 87 5.67 30.17 -18.81
C GLU A 87 6.88 30.95 -18.30
N ARG A 88 6.89 31.28 -17.00
CA ARG A 88 7.97 32.06 -16.41
C ARG A 88 9.30 31.30 -16.40
N ALA A 89 9.27 30.01 -16.10
CA ALA A 89 10.44 29.14 -16.17
C ALA A 89 11.06 29.13 -17.58
N MET A 90 10.21 29.03 -18.62
CA MET A 90 10.68 29.00 -20.01
C MET A 90 11.18 30.35 -20.50
N GLU A 91 10.63 31.47 -20.02
CA GLU A 91 11.18 32.82 -20.29
C GLU A 91 12.60 32.92 -19.75
N ARG A 92 12.81 32.59 -18.47
CA ARG A 92 14.12 32.62 -17.82
C ARG A 92 15.12 31.66 -18.47
N HIS A 93 14.65 30.48 -18.92
CA HIS A 93 15.46 29.54 -19.67
C HIS A 93 15.96 30.13 -20.99
N LYS A 94 15.07 30.77 -21.75
CA LYS A 94 15.41 31.44 -23.03
C LYS A 94 16.35 32.63 -22.83
N ALA A 95 16.19 33.35 -21.74
CA ALA A 95 17.08 34.45 -21.36
C ALA A 95 18.45 33.98 -20.87
N GLY A 96 18.63 32.68 -20.61
CA GLY A 96 19.86 32.13 -20.04
C GLY A 96 20.06 32.42 -18.55
N GLU A 97 18.99 32.82 -17.85
CA GLU A 97 18.99 33.16 -16.43
C GLU A 97 18.80 31.95 -15.52
N ALA A 98 18.09 30.93 -16.03
CA ALA A 98 17.88 29.66 -15.33
C ALA A 98 17.96 28.49 -16.32
N ARG A 99 18.17 27.29 -15.79
CA ARG A 99 18.11 26.05 -16.56
C ARG A 99 16.87 25.27 -16.21
N VAL A 100 15.96 25.09 -17.17
CA VAL A 100 14.77 24.24 -17.02
C VAL A 100 15.10 22.81 -17.41
N ILE A 101 14.75 21.84 -16.54
CA ILE A 101 14.97 20.42 -16.75
C ILE A 101 13.65 19.67 -16.50
N PRO A 102 13.00 19.13 -17.55
CA PRO A 102 11.85 18.26 -17.38
C PRO A 102 12.28 16.91 -16.79
N ILE A 103 11.55 16.45 -15.75
CA ILE A 103 11.71 15.11 -15.16
C ILE A 103 10.39 14.37 -15.38
N VAL A 104 10.41 13.32 -16.21
CA VAL A 104 9.20 12.57 -16.55
C VAL A 104 8.89 11.58 -15.43
N LEU A 105 7.91 11.91 -14.61
CA LEU A 105 7.51 11.08 -13.47
C LEU A 105 6.64 9.90 -13.89
N ARG A 106 5.61 10.18 -14.71
CA ARG A 106 4.60 9.21 -15.16
C ARG A 106 4.40 9.29 -16.67
N PRO A 107 3.92 8.19 -17.30
CA PRO A 107 3.58 8.22 -18.73
C PRO A 107 2.57 9.32 -19.04
N VAL A 108 2.92 10.21 -19.93
CA VAL A 108 2.07 11.31 -20.40
C VAL A 108 2.56 11.79 -21.75
N ASP A 109 1.67 12.18 -22.63
CA ASP A 109 2.03 12.87 -23.87
C ASP A 109 2.27 14.36 -23.55
N TRP A 110 3.53 14.77 -23.68
CA TRP A 110 4.00 16.15 -23.50
C TRP A 110 4.65 16.72 -24.75
N ASN A 111 4.48 16.01 -25.89
CA ASN A 111 4.85 16.54 -27.20
C ASN A 111 3.99 17.77 -27.49
N GLY A 112 4.58 18.87 -27.86
CA GLY A 112 3.85 20.14 -28.04
C GLY A 112 3.80 21.02 -26.79
N ALA A 113 4.26 20.56 -25.62
CA ALA A 113 4.48 21.42 -24.47
C ALA A 113 5.56 22.48 -24.75
N MET A 114 5.50 23.62 -24.08
CA MET A 114 6.49 24.71 -24.24
C MET A 114 7.93 24.23 -23.97
N PHE A 115 8.10 23.24 -23.09
CA PHE A 115 9.37 22.59 -22.75
C PHE A 115 9.62 21.29 -23.54
N GLY A 116 8.75 20.90 -24.46
CA GLY A 116 8.82 19.62 -25.20
C GLY A 116 10.07 19.43 -26.05
N LYS A 117 10.82 20.50 -26.32
CA LYS A 117 12.09 20.46 -27.03
C LYS A 117 13.32 20.28 -26.12
N LEU A 118 13.12 20.35 -24.80
CA LEU A 118 14.20 20.21 -23.84
C LEU A 118 14.58 18.74 -23.62
N GLN A 119 15.86 18.50 -23.35
CA GLN A 119 16.34 17.18 -22.95
C GLN A 119 15.78 16.85 -21.57
N ALA A 120 14.91 15.84 -21.50
CA ALA A 120 14.30 15.40 -20.26
C ALA A 120 15.12 14.31 -19.55
N LEU A 121 14.92 14.17 -18.25
CA LEU A 121 15.41 13.10 -17.40
C LEU A 121 14.23 12.20 -16.96
N PRO A 122 14.48 10.95 -16.62
CA PRO A 122 15.71 10.16 -16.82
C PRO A 122 16.02 9.95 -18.30
N LYS A 123 17.14 9.26 -18.57
CA LYS A 123 17.61 8.95 -19.93
C LYS A 123 16.48 8.47 -20.84
N ASN A 124 16.44 9.01 -22.06
CA ASN A 124 15.42 8.78 -23.09
C ASN A 124 14.00 9.23 -22.67
N ALA A 125 13.87 10.13 -21.72
CA ALA A 125 12.59 10.57 -21.16
C ALA A 125 11.69 9.41 -20.69
N LYS A 126 12.30 8.28 -20.28
CA LYS A 126 11.56 7.12 -19.79
C LYS A 126 10.95 7.47 -18.42
N PRO A 127 9.61 7.44 -18.26
CA PRO A 127 8.97 7.80 -17.00
C PRO A 127 9.52 7.02 -15.80
N ILE A 128 9.75 7.70 -14.68
CA ILE A 128 10.25 7.10 -13.42
C ILE A 128 9.44 5.86 -13.04
N THR A 129 8.12 5.94 -13.16
CA THR A 129 7.21 4.85 -12.80
C THR A 129 7.28 3.63 -13.74
N LEU A 130 7.93 3.74 -14.89
CA LEU A 130 8.13 2.62 -15.83
C LEU A 130 9.51 1.97 -15.73
N TRP A 131 10.34 2.39 -14.79
CA TRP A 131 11.60 1.71 -14.53
C TRP A 131 11.34 0.51 -13.62
N SER A 132 11.96 -0.62 -13.95
CA SER A 132 11.92 -1.83 -13.11
C SER A 132 12.57 -1.61 -11.73
N ASN A 133 13.56 -0.73 -11.67
CA ASN A 133 14.16 -0.24 -10.44
C ASN A 133 14.15 1.29 -10.45
N ARG A 134 13.35 1.89 -9.55
CA ARG A 134 13.21 3.35 -9.44
C ARG A 134 14.47 4.03 -8.89
N ASP A 135 15.26 3.34 -8.07
CA ASP A 135 16.50 3.90 -7.55
C ASP A 135 17.49 4.16 -8.67
N LEU A 136 17.54 3.28 -9.69
CA LEU A 136 18.34 3.51 -10.89
C LEU A 136 17.82 4.69 -11.71
N ALA A 137 16.50 4.89 -11.77
CA ALA A 137 15.92 6.06 -12.41
C ALA A 137 16.30 7.34 -11.67
N TRP A 138 16.17 7.37 -10.36
CA TRP A 138 16.56 8.51 -9.53
C TRP A 138 18.07 8.76 -9.53
N LEU A 139 18.89 7.72 -9.58
CA LEU A 139 20.33 7.85 -9.74
C LEU A 139 20.68 8.51 -11.08
N ASP A 140 19.99 8.13 -12.16
CA ASP A 140 20.17 8.75 -13.49
C ASP A 140 19.76 10.23 -13.45
N VAL A 141 18.63 10.56 -12.81
CA VAL A 141 18.18 11.93 -12.60
C VAL A 141 19.20 12.74 -11.78
N ALA A 142 19.68 12.21 -10.67
CA ALA A 142 20.65 12.90 -9.81
C ALA A 142 21.97 13.17 -10.54
N ARG A 143 22.45 12.22 -11.38
CA ARG A 143 23.63 12.41 -12.25
C ARG A 143 23.39 13.47 -13.31
N GLY A 144 22.21 13.48 -13.93
CA GLY A 144 21.83 14.48 -14.93
C GLY A 144 21.78 15.89 -14.33
N ILE A 145 21.22 16.03 -13.13
CA ILE A 145 21.17 17.32 -12.41
C ILE A 145 22.58 17.76 -12.01
N ARG A 146 23.43 16.86 -11.49
CA ARG A 146 24.83 17.17 -11.18
C ARG A 146 25.56 17.73 -12.41
N ALA A 147 25.47 17.04 -13.53
CA ALA A 147 26.08 17.48 -14.78
C ALA A 147 25.53 18.85 -15.24
N ALA A 148 24.24 19.10 -15.01
CA ALA A 148 23.62 20.39 -15.31
C ALA A 148 24.14 21.53 -14.42
N VAL A 149 24.39 21.27 -13.14
CA VAL A 149 24.99 22.27 -12.21
C VAL A 149 26.44 22.58 -12.59
N GLU A 150 27.19 21.57 -13.00
CA GLU A 150 28.61 21.71 -13.37
C GLU A 150 28.82 22.40 -14.73
N ALA A 151 27.83 22.33 -15.63
CA ALA A 151 27.90 22.94 -16.94
C ALA A 151 27.58 24.44 -16.89
N PRO A 152 28.34 25.32 -17.59
CA PRO A 152 28.04 26.75 -17.65
C PRO A 152 26.68 27.02 -18.28
N LEU A 153 25.94 28.00 -17.80
CA LEU A 153 24.74 28.52 -18.47
C LEU A 153 25.16 29.14 -19.80
N LYS A 154 24.53 28.76 -20.89
CA LYS A 154 24.76 29.36 -22.23
C LYS A 154 23.92 30.65 -22.30
N GLY A 155 24.45 31.76 -21.80
CA GLY A 155 23.83 33.08 -21.87
C GLY A 155 24.86 34.21 -21.74
N PRO A 156 24.54 35.47 -22.07
CA PRO A 156 25.45 36.58 -21.98
C PRO A 156 25.95 36.78 -20.54
N PRO A 157 27.17 37.34 -20.33
CA PRO A 157 27.78 37.41 -19.02
C PRO A 157 26.92 38.23 -18.03
N SER A 158 26.57 37.62 -16.91
CA SER A 158 25.82 38.20 -15.82
C SER A 158 26.53 39.45 -15.29
N LYS A 159 25.84 40.57 -15.27
CA LYS A 159 26.25 41.76 -14.54
C LYS A 159 26.22 41.45 -13.04
N THR A 160 27.33 41.60 -12.39
CA THR A 160 27.51 41.48 -10.94
C THR A 160 26.48 42.33 -10.22
N ARG A 161 25.59 41.72 -9.50
CA ARG A 161 24.57 42.39 -8.70
C ARG A 161 25.17 42.67 -7.33
N GLU A 162 25.52 43.93 -7.07
CA GLU A 162 25.91 44.40 -5.73
C GLU A 162 24.70 44.26 -4.79
N VAL A 163 24.91 43.49 -3.74
CA VAL A 163 23.96 43.36 -2.63
C VAL A 163 24.00 44.63 -1.80
N LYS A 164 23.02 45.50 -1.92
CA LYS A 164 22.81 46.59 -0.97
C LYS A 164 22.27 46.02 0.34
N THR A 165 23.14 45.94 1.33
CA THR A 165 22.79 45.70 2.74
C THR A 165 21.95 46.86 3.26
N ARG A 166 20.69 46.59 3.59
CA ARG A 166 19.82 47.50 4.34
C ARG A 166 20.11 47.27 5.84
N GLU A 167 20.66 48.25 6.48
CA GLU A 167 20.78 48.28 7.94
C GLU A 167 19.41 48.29 8.60
N VAL A 168 19.16 47.27 9.44
CA VAL A 168 17.99 47.20 10.31
C VAL A 168 18.43 47.58 11.73
N SER A 169 17.82 48.69 12.25
CA SER A 169 18.01 49.11 13.64
C SER A 169 17.52 48.05 14.64
N PRO A 170 18.19 47.96 15.82
CA PRO A 170 17.89 46.90 16.77
C PRO A 170 16.61 47.17 17.59
N ALA A 171 15.78 46.14 17.71
CA ALA A 171 14.64 46.11 18.63
C ALA A 171 15.08 45.70 20.05
N PRO A 172 14.33 46.11 21.11
CA PRO A 172 14.76 45.95 22.51
C PRO A 172 14.68 44.50 23.00
N PRO A 173 15.47 44.13 24.05
CA PRO A 173 15.65 42.73 24.44
C PRO A 173 14.41 42.12 25.12
N ARG A 174 13.89 41.02 24.58
CA ARG A 174 12.94 40.14 25.26
C ARG A 174 13.67 39.18 26.20
N ARG A 175 13.12 39.03 27.41
CA ARG A 175 13.60 38.13 28.47
C ARG A 175 13.82 36.71 27.94
N SER A 176 15.01 36.16 28.21
CA SER A 176 15.40 34.80 27.89
C SER A 176 14.68 33.78 28.76
N ILE A 177 13.84 32.95 28.11
CA ILE A 177 13.46 31.64 28.67
C ILE A 177 14.52 30.65 28.18
N LYS A 178 15.23 29.99 29.09
CA LYS A 178 16.21 28.95 28.75
C LYS A 178 15.50 27.79 28.08
N PRO A 179 15.84 27.40 26.85
CA PRO A 179 15.30 26.18 26.26
C PRO A 179 15.93 24.95 26.90
N THR A 180 15.11 24.02 27.31
CA THR A 180 15.53 22.66 27.67
C THR A 180 16.16 22.02 26.42
N PRO A 181 17.34 21.36 26.53
CA PRO A 181 17.97 20.75 25.37
C PRO A 181 17.08 19.67 24.79
N PRO A 182 16.94 19.58 23.45
CA PRO A 182 16.18 18.53 22.81
C PRO A 182 16.81 17.17 23.14
N LYS A 183 15.94 16.19 23.47
CA LYS A 183 16.33 14.79 23.66
C LYS A 183 17.09 14.32 22.42
N PRO A 184 18.26 13.65 22.56
CA PRO A 184 19.00 13.18 21.40
C PRO A 184 18.13 12.27 20.54
N PRO A 185 18.23 12.36 19.20
CA PRO A 185 17.51 11.47 18.31
C PRO A 185 17.88 10.02 18.63
N ALA A 186 16.91 9.13 18.55
CA ALA A 186 17.13 7.70 18.69
C ALA A 186 18.26 7.26 17.72
N PRO A 187 19.10 6.27 18.11
CA PRO A 187 20.22 5.86 17.27
C PRO A 187 19.68 5.47 15.89
N HIS A 188 20.27 6.05 14.84
CA HIS A 188 20.05 5.64 13.48
C HIS A 188 20.32 4.14 13.36
N VAL A 189 19.26 3.36 13.24
CA VAL A 189 19.37 1.97 12.80
C VAL A 189 19.97 2.03 11.40
N ALA A 190 21.12 1.40 11.21
CA ALA A 190 21.74 1.28 9.89
C ALA A 190 20.68 0.78 8.88
N PRO A 191 20.69 1.27 7.64
CA PRO A 191 19.75 0.80 6.63
C PRO A 191 19.84 -0.73 6.57
N ARG A 192 18.71 -1.41 6.85
CA ARG A 192 18.61 -2.85 6.72
C ARG A 192 18.94 -3.19 5.27
N ALA A 193 19.94 -4.03 5.04
CA ALA A 193 20.16 -4.59 3.71
C ALA A 193 18.89 -5.41 3.36
N TRP A 194 18.09 -4.88 2.45
CA TRP A 194 16.86 -5.53 2.01
C TRP A 194 17.22 -6.65 1.04
N THR A 195 16.69 -7.83 1.26
CA THR A 195 16.69 -8.88 0.24
C THR A 195 15.83 -8.42 -0.92
N GLU A 196 16.25 -8.71 -2.14
CA GLU A 196 15.47 -8.40 -3.34
C GLU A 196 14.18 -9.24 -3.37
N LEU A 197 13.15 -8.74 -4.08
CA LEU A 197 11.94 -9.50 -4.36
C LEU A 197 12.30 -10.79 -5.09
N SER A 198 11.79 -11.92 -4.59
CA SER A 198 11.97 -13.23 -5.20
C SER A 198 10.62 -13.92 -5.29
N ARG A 199 10.15 -14.16 -6.51
CA ARG A 199 8.87 -14.81 -6.82
C ARG A 199 9.13 -16.09 -7.60
N ALA A 200 8.40 -17.15 -7.26
CA ALA A 200 8.38 -18.40 -8.00
C ALA A 200 6.95 -18.93 -8.10
N VAL A 201 6.42 -19.04 -9.33
CA VAL A 201 5.09 -19.55 -9.60
C VAL A 201 5.16 -20.92 -10.23
N TYR A 202 4.49 -21.85 -9.60
CA TYR A 202 4.41 -23.28 -9.95
C TYR A 202 3.03 -23.61 -10.48
N THR A 203 2.91 -24.71 -11.22
CA THR A 203 1.64 -25.35 -11.57
C THR A 203 1.52 -26.72 -10.89
N ALA A 204 0.36 -27.01 -10.34
CA ALA A 204 0.04 -28.34 -9.83
C ALA A 204 -0.57 -29.24 -10.91
N GLU A 205 -0.82 -28.73 -12.13
CA GLU A 205 -1.40 -29.47 -13.28
C GLU A 205 -2.71 -30.21 -12.89
N ASN A 206 -3.55 -29.54 -12.11
CA ASN A 206 -4.77 -30.08 -11.48
C ASN A 206 -4.55 -31.20 -10.45
N GLY A 207 -3.30 -31.43 -10.04
CA GLY A 207 -2.95 -32.30 -8.91
C GLY A 207 -2.95 -31.54 -7.58
N GLU A 208 -2.63 -32.27 -6.50
CA GLU A 208 -2.55 -31.71 -5.13
C GLU A 208 -1.13 -31.68 -4.56
N LYS A 209 -0.13 -32.08 -5.36
CA LYS A 209 1.27 -32.08 -4.93
C LYS A 209 1.86 -30.67 -4.99
N LEU A 210 2.33 -30.17 -3.87
CA LEU A 210 2.94 -28.85 -3.74
C LEU A 210 4.47 -28.94 -3.63
N PRO A 211 5.22 -27.97 -4.20
CA PRO A 211 4.72 -26.82 -4.97
C PRO A 211 4.29 -27.15 -6.41
N GLY A 212 4.59 -28.36 -6.92
CA GLY A 212 4.36 -28.76 -8.29
C GLY A 212 5.56 -28.46 -9.19
N LYS A 213 5.31 -28.11 -10.46
CA LYS A 213 6.32 -27.83 -11.48
C LYS A 213 6.52 -26.31 -11.60
N LEU A 214 7.77 -25.84 -11.52
CA LEU A 214 8.10 -24.43 -11.73
C LEU A 214 7.76 -24.00 -13.15
N VAL A 215 7.07 -22.86 -13.30
CA VAL A 215 6.65 -22.30 -14.58
C VAL A 215 7.24 -20.92 -14.81
N ARG A 216 7.27 -20.06 -13.78
CA ARG A 216 7.82 -18.69 -13.90
C ARG A 216 8.56 -18.33 -12.62
N ASP A 217 9.83 -17.98 -12.75
CA ASP A 217 10.71 -17.55 -11.68
C ASP A 217 10.98 -16.03 -11.79
N GLU A 218 11.62 -15.44 -10.76
CA GLU A 218 11.90 -14.02 -10.72
C GLU A 218 12.73 -13.58 -11.95
N GLY A 219 12.28 -12.48 -12.56
CA GLY A 219 12.92 -11.92 -13.76
C GLY A 219 12.57 -12.60 -15.08
N ASN A 220 11.87 -13.74 -15.06
CA ASN A 220 11.47 -14.42 -16.28
C ASN A 220 10.32 -13.69 -17.00
N VAL A 221 10.34 -13.77 -18.34
CA VAL A 221 9.30 -13.20 -19.19
C VAL A 221 7.94 -13.87 -18.94
N PRO A 222 6.83 -13.22 -19.29
CA PRO A 222 5.50 -13.83 -19.22
C PRO A 222 5.43 -15.13 -20.02
N THR A 223 4.67 -16.09 -19.47
CA THR A 223 4.39 -17.38 -20.11
C THR A 223 3.10 -17.35 -20.91
N GLY A 224 2.76 -18.41 -21.63
CA GLY A 224 1.46 -18.57 -22.28
C GLY A 224 0.29 -18.82 -21.31
N ASP A 225 0.57 -19.03 -20.03
CA ASP A 225 -0.41 -19.31 -19.00
C ASP A 225 -0.84 -18.01 -18.27
N ALA A 226 -2.11 -17.64 -18.46
CA ALA A 226 -2.67 -16.41 -17.90
C ALA A 226 -2.71 -16.43 -16.36
N ALA A 227 -3.02 -17.58 -15.73
CA ALA A 227 -3.10 -17.71 -14.27
C ALA A 227 -1.72 -17.54 -13.63
N VAL A 228 -0.68 -18.12 -14.23
CA VAL A 228 0.72 -17.96 -13.81
C VAL A 228 1.12 -16.48 -13.85
N ASN A 229 0.81 -15.79 -14.96
CA ASN A 229 1.18 -14.39 -15.12
C ASN A 229 0.41 -13.48 -14.16
N GLN A 230 -0.90 -13.69 -14.00
CA GLN A 230 -1.72 -12.93 -13.04
C GLN A 230 -1.20 -13.06 -11.62
N VAL A 231 -0.92 -14.29 -11.16
CA VAL A 231 -0.39 -14.52 -9.81
C VAL A 231 0.99 -13.89 -9.66
N TYR A 232 1.89 -14.06 -10.62
CA TYR A 232 3.23 -13.49 -10.58
C TYR A 232 3.19 -11.95 -10.47
N ASP A 233 2.35 -11.30 -11.28
CA ASP A 233 2.25 -9.84 -11.30
C ASP A 233 1.56 -9.33 -10.01
N ALA A 234 0.50 -10.01 -9.55
CA ALA A 234 -0.20 -9.67 -8.31
C ALA A 234 0.69 -9.81 -7.06
N LEU A 235 1.57 -10.82 -7.02
CA LEU A 235 2.58 -10.95 -5.96
C LEU A 235 3.53 -9.77 -5.94
N GLY A 236 3.96 -9.29 -7.11
CA GLY A 236 4.81 -8.11 -7.24
C GLY A 236 4.12 -6.85 -6.70
N VAL A 237 2.89 -6.59 -7.15
CA VAL A 237 2.08 -5.45 -6.67
C VAL A 237 1.88 -5.51 -5.15
N THR A 238 1.56 -6.69 -4.63
CA THR A 238 1.32 -6.89 -3.19
C THR A 238 2.59 -6.68 -2.38
N TYR A 239 3.72 -7.22 -2.83
CA TYR A 239 5.03 -7.00 -2.18
C TYR A 239 5.38 -5.52 -2.11
N HIS A 240 5.25 -4.80 -3.24
CA HIS A 240 5.53 -3.37 -3.30
C HIS A 240 4.62 -2.56 -2.38
N PHE A 241 3.33 -2.89 -2.31
CA PHE A 241 2.43 -2.26 -1.35
C PHE A 241 2.93 -2.41 0.09
N PHE A 242 3.20 -3.62 0.56
CA PHE A 242 3.67 -3.84 1.93
C PHE A 242 5.02 -3.19 2.20
N ARG A 243 5.89 -3.20 1.21
CA ARG A 243 7.20 -2.57 1.26
C ARG A 243 7.10 -1.05 1.38
N GLU A 244 6.34 -0.43 0.49
CA GLU A 244 6.25 1.02 0.36
C GLU A 244 5.36 1.64 1.44
N VAL A 245 4.23 1.00 1.75
CA VAL A 245 3.27 1.55 2.71
C VAL A 245 3.66 1.23 4.14
N PHE A 246 4.09 0.01 4.45
CA PHE A 246 4.30 -0.45 5.82
C PHE A 246 5.77 -0.73 6.18
N ASP A 247 6.71 -0.39 5.30
CA ASP A 247 8.14 -0.71 5.45
C ASP A 247 8.37 -2.19 5.82
N ARG A 248 7.59 -3.08 5.16
CA ARG A 248 7.61 -4.51 5.43
C ARG A 248 8.22 -5.27 4.26
N ASN A 249 9.32 -5.98 4.52
CA ASN A 249 9.99 -6.82 3.53
C ASN A 249 9.35 -8.21 3.48
N SER A 250 8.49 -8.44 2.49
CA SER A 250 7.79 -9.70 2.27
C SER A 250 6.85 -10.15 3.41
N ILE A 251 6.43 -11.40 3.39
CA ILE A 251 5.45 -12.00 4.30
C ILE A 251 5.92 -11.99 5.76
N ASP A 252 7.18 -12.34 5.99
CA ASP A 252 7.76 -12.46 7.34
C ASP A 252 8.38 -11.15 7.86
N GLY A 253 8.49 -10.13 7.01
CA GLY A 253 9.21 -8.88 7.30
C GLY A 253 10.73 -9.01 7.17
N LEU A 254 11.25 -10.14 6.70
CA LEU A 254 12.67 -10.45 6.59
C LEU A 254 13.12 -10.75 5.15
N GLY A 255 12.17 -10.79 4.18
CA GLY A 255 12.45 -11.06 2.77
C GLY A 255 12.21 -12.52 2.37
N MET A 256 11.25 -13.20 2.99
CA MET A 256 10.84 -14.54 2.59
C MET A 256 10.53 -14.60 1.10
N PRO A 257 11.08 -15.57 0.34
CA PRO A 257 10.70 -15.78 -1.05
C PRO A 257 9.21 -16.05 -1.21
N LEU A 258 8.60 -15.48 -2.26
CA LEU A 258 7.18 -15.62 -2.55
C LEU A 258 6.96 -16.83 -3.46
N VAL A 259 6.47 -17.91 -2.89
CA VAL A 259 6.13 -19.14 -3.61
C VAL A 259 4.62 -19.22 -3.78
N ALA A 260 4.17 -19.45 -5.02
CA ALA A 260 2.77 -19.63 -5.36
C ALA A 260 2.57 -20.83 -6.28
N THR A 261 1.42 -21.49 -6.17
CA THR A 261 1.03 -22.59 -7.05
C THR A 261 -0.36 -22.33 -7.61
N VAL A 262 -0.50 -22.40 -8.93
CA VAL A 262 -1.78 -22.31 -9.65
C VAL A 262 -2.24 -23.71 -10.10
N HIS A 263 -3.47 -23.78 -10.60
CA HIS A 263 -4.11 -25.02 -11.09
C HIS A 263 -4.06 -26.14 -10.04
N TYR A 264 -4.33 -25.79 -8.78
CA TYR A 264 -4.34 -26.76 -7.69
C TYR A 264 -5.66 -27.50 -7.63
N GLY A 265 -5.59 -28.82 -7.68
CA GLY A 265 -6.74 -29.72 -7.58
C GLY A 265 -7.69 -29.62 -8.79
N LYS A 266 -8.51 -30.64 -8.97
CA LYS A 266 -9.52 -30.60 -10.03
C LYS A 266 -10.81 -29.93 -9.52
N ASN A 267 -11.27 -28.89 -10.19
CA ASN A 267 -12.45 -28.10 -9.81
C ASN A 267 -12.33 -27.53 -8.38
N PHE A 268 -11.13 -27.15 -7.98
CA PHE A 268 -10.87 -26.63 -6.64
C PHE A 268 -11.27 -25.15 -6.57
N SER A 269 -12.40 -24.90 -5.90
CA SER A 269 -13.01 -23.56 -5.78
C SER A 269 -12.53 -22.86 -4.51
N ASN A 270 -11.22 -22.65 -4.36
CA ASN A 270 -10.64 -21.94 -3.23
C ASN A 270 -9.21 -21.47 -3.52
N ALA A 271 -8.68 -20.64 -2.61
CA ALA A 271 -7.27 -20.31 -2.50
C ALA A 271 -6.87 -20.33 -1.01
N PHE A 272 -5.62 -20.70 -0.70
CA PHE A 272 -5.15 -20.74 0.69
C PHE A 272 -3.66 -20.46 0.83
N TRP A 273 -3.28 -20.00 2.02
CA TRP A 273 -1.92 -19.94 2.53
C TRP A 273 -1.69 -21.13 3.46
N ASN A 274 -0.62 -21.91 3.24
CA ASN A 274 -0.33 -23.12 4.04
C ASN A 274 0.81 -22.96 5.05
N GLY A 275 1.24 -21.73 5.30
CA GLY A 275 2.38 -21.40 6.16
C GLY A 275 3.72 -21.31 5.43
N LYS A 276 3.79 -21.72 4.15
CA LYS A 276 5.01 -21.68 3.32
C LYS A 276 4.78 -21.09 1.94
N GLN A 277 3.62 -21.32 1.35
CA GLN A 277 3.27 -20.88 0.00
C GLN A 277 1.78 -20.59 -0.15
N MET A 278 1.46 -19.83 -1.16
CA MET A 278 0.09 -19.52 -1.59
C MET A 278 -0.34 -20.54 -2.66
N THR A 279 -1.61 -20.93 -2.63
CA THR A 279 -2.13 -21.97 -3.54
C THR A 279 -3.48 -21.53 -4.06
N PHE A 280 -3.68 -21.66 -5.37
CA PHE A 280 -4.86 -21.13 -6.09
C PHE A 280 -5.48 -22.23 -6.96
N GLY A 281 -6.79 -22.42 -6.82
CA GLY A 281 -7.59 -23.29 -7.68
C GLY A 281 -8.24 -22.52 -8.84
N ASP A 282 -8.64 -23.26 -9.86
CA ASP A 282 -9.27 -22.73 -11.07
C ASP A 282 -10.77 -22.52 -10.93
N GLY A 283 -11.33 -22.85 -9.76
CA GLY A 283 -12.78 -22.93 -9.61
C GLY A 283 -13.36 -24.17 -10.27
N ASP A 284 -14.68 -24.29 -10.25
CA ASP A 284 -15.40 -25.41 -10.88
C ASP A 284 -15.92 -25.07 -12.29
N GLY A 285 -15.66 -23.84 -12.75
CA GLY A 285 -16.11 -23.32 -14.04
C GLY A 285 -17.61 -23.10 -14.16
N LYS A 286 -18.38 -23.31 -13.07
CA LYS A 286 -19.84 -23.15 -13.01
C LYS A 286 -20.25 -22.04 -12.05
N LEU A 287 -19.83 -22.14 -10.80
CA LEU A 287 -20.08 -21.16 -9.76
C LEU A 287 -18.88 -20.25 -9.54
N PHE A 288 -17.67 -20.79 -9.73
CA PHE A 288 -16.43 -20.08 -9.50
C PHE A 288 -15.50 -20.14 -10.70
N LYS A 289 -14.90 -19.01 -11.02
CA LYS A 289 -13.76 -18.81 -11.92
C LYS A 289 -12.45 -18.96 -11.15
N PRO A 290 -11.27 -18.89 -11.80
CA PRO A 290 -9.98 -18.97 -11.11
C PRO A 290 -9.81 -17.91 -10.02
N PHE A 291 -9.20 -18.31 -8.90
CA PHE A 291 -8.96 -17.48 -7.73
C PHE A 291 -7.66 -16.67 -7.84
N THR A 292 -7.32 -16.20 -9.03
CA THR A 292 -6.02 -15.55 -9.37
C THR A 292 -6.08 -14.03 -9.50
N SER A 293 -7.23 -13.40 -9.19
CA SER A 293 -7.35 -11.93 -9.19
C SER A 293 -6.41 -11.27 -8.17
N LEU A 294 -6.05 -10.01 -8.40
CA LEU A 294 -5.12 -9.26 -7.55
C LEU A 294 -5.51 -9.33 -6.06
N ASP A 295 -6.76 -9.08 -5.75
CA ASP A 295 -7.28 -9.07 -4.37
C ASP A 295 -7.29 -10.46 -3.73
N MET A 296 -7.54 -11.53 -4.52
CA MET A 296 -7.45 -12.90 -4.03
C MET A 296 -6.00 -13.32 -3.74
N VAL A 297 -5.06 -12.93 -4.60
CA VAL A 297 -3.63 -13.15 -4.38
C VAL A 297 -3.15 -12.34 -3.17
N ALA A 298 -3.53 -11.06 -3.10
CA ALA A 298 -3.20 -10.20 -1.98
C ALA A 298 -3.77 -10.71 -0.65
N LYS A 299 -4.97 -11.32 -0.65
CA LYS A 299 -5.56 -11.97 0.53
C LYS A 299 -4.69 -13.11 1.03
N GLN A 300 -4.18 -13.99 0.15
CA GLN A 300 -3.33 -15.11 0.58
C GLN A 300 -1.95 -14.63 1.06
N PHE A 301 -1.37 -13.64 0.41
CA PHE A 301 -0.16 -12.97 0.90
C PHE A 301 -0.40 -12.37 2.29
N ALA A 302 -1.51 -11.65 2.47
CA ALA A 302 -1.88 -11.03 3.73
C ALA A 302 -2.16 -12.05 4.84
N ASN A 303 -2.70 -13.24 4.52
CA ASN A 303 -2.80 -14.34 5.48
C ASN A 303 -1.42 -14.71 6.06
N GLY A 304 -0.40 -14.75 5.22
CA GLY A 304 0.99 -14.95 5.64
C GLY A 304 1.50 -13.81 6.52
N VAL A 305 1.26 -12.56 6.09
CA VAL A 305 1.65 -11.36 6.86
C VAL A 305 1.01 -11.36 8.25
N VAL A 306 -0.30 -11.57 8.32
CA VAL A 306 -1.06 -11.56 9.59
C VAL A 306 -0.60 -12.68 10.52
N SER A 307 -0.38 -13.88 9.97
CA SER A 307 0.14 -15.03 10.74
C SER A 307 1.55 -14.80 11.28
N SER A 308 2.40 -14.09 10.54
CA SER A 308 3.78 -13.78 10.99
C SER A 308 3.84 -12.58 11.94
N ALA A 309 2.88 -11.64 11.83
CA ALA A 309 2.86 -10.40 12.59
C ALA A 309 2.14 -10.52 13.94
N SER A 310 1.27 -11.52 14.12
CA SER A 310 0.46 -11.70 15.33
C SER A 310 0.55 -13.11 15.87
N LYS A 311 0.06 -13.30 17.11
CA LYS A 311 -0.06 -14.61 17.76
C LYS A 311 -1.52 -15.07 17.90
N LEU A 312 -2.44 -14.43 17.20
CA LEU A 312 -3.87 -14.71 17.28
C LEU A 312 -4.14 -16.17 16.89
N VAL A 313 -5.04 -16.82 17.64
CA VAL A 313 -5.45 -18.20 17.36
C VAL A 313 -6.53 -18.22 16.28
N TYR A 314 -6.51 -19.25 15.43
CA TYR A 314 -7.45 -19.41 14.33
C TYR A 314 -8.76 -20.05 14.81
N TRP A 315 -9.46 -19.34 15.73
CA TRP A 315 -10.73 -19.78 16.32
C TRP A 315 -11.57 -18.59 16.81
N GLY A 316 -12.88 -18.62 16.58
CA GLY A 316 -13.84 -17.66 17.10
C GLY A 316 -13.48 -16.20 16.75
N GLN A 317 -13.61 -15.27 17.70
CA GLN A 317 -13.34 -13.86 17.46
C GLN A 317 -11.88 -13.58 17.05
N SER A 318 -10.90 -14.24 17.67
CA SER A 318 -9.50 -14.03 17.27
C SER A 318 -9.20 -14.56 15.86
N GLY A 319 -9.86 -15.64 15.45
CA GLY A 319 -9.79 -16.16 14.08
C GLY A 319 -10.49 -15.24 13.07
N ALA A 320 -11.63 -14.67 13.44
CA ALA A 320 -12.32 -13.68 12.63
C ALA A 320 -11.50 -12.38 12.48
N LEU A 321 -10.74 -11.99 13.50
CA LEU A 321 -9.73 -10.93 13.43
C LEU A 321 -8.66 -11.22 12.37
N LEU A 322 -8.08 -12.42 12.38
CA LEU A 322 -7.07 -12.83 11.39
C LEU A 322 -7.63 -12.74 9.97
N ASN A 323 -8.85 -13.27 9.75
CA ASN A 323 -9.47 -13.24 8.42
C ASN A 323 -9.79 -11.81 7.98
N SER A 324 -10.39 -10.99 8.86
CA SER A 324 -10.69 -9.59 8.56
C SER A 324 -9.43 -8.79 8.22
N MET A 325 -8.34 -8.93 8.98
CA MET A 325 -7.08 -8.25 8.69
C MET A 325 -6.53 -8.61 7.31
N SER A 326 -6.66 -9.88 6.90
CA SER A 326 -6.24 -10.31 5.58
C SER A 326 -7.10 -9.70 4.47
N LEU A 327 -8.41 -9.57 4.67
CA LEU A 327 -9.35 -8.90 3.76
C LEU A 327 -9.09 -7.39 3.69
N VAL A 328 -8.83 -6.76 4.83
CA VAL A 328 -8.45 -5.33 4.90
C VAL A 328 -7.20 -5.07 4.08
N PHE A 329 -6.13 -5.86 4.26
CA PHE A 329 -4.92 -5.65 3.48
C PHE A 329 -5.12 -5.95 1.99
N ALA A 330 -5.92 -6.96 1.64
CA ALA A 330 -6.24 -7.25 0.25
C ALA A 330 -6.95 -6.09 -0.45
N THR A 331 -7.95 -5.48 0.22
CA THR A 331 -8.62 -4.29 -0.35
C THR A 331 -7.69 -3.09 -0.43
N LEU A 332 -6.78 -2.90 0.53
CA LEU A 332 -5.78 -1.83 0.47
C LEU A 332 -4.80 -2.01 -0.70
N VAL A 333 -4.36 -3.24 -0.98
CA VAL A 333 -3.54 -3.56 -2.15
C VAL A 333 -4.29 -3.24 -3.44
N LYS A 334 -5.56 -3.64 -3.56
CA LYS A 334 -6.40 -3.33 -4.72
C LYS A 334 -6.56 -1.82 -4.93
N GLN A 335 -6.89 -1.10 -3.88
CA GLN A 335 -7.01 0.37 -3.90
C GLN A 335 -5.69 1.04 -4.28
N PHE A 336 -4.58 0.58 -3.71
CA PHE A 336 -3.24 1.08 -4.02
C PHE A 336 -2.88 0.89 -5.50
N ALA A 337 -3.13 -0.31 -6.04
CA ALA A 337 -2.88 -0.62 -7.45
C ALA A 337 -3.73 0.23 -8.40
N LEU A 338 -4.99 0.52 -8.02
CA LEU A 338 -5.94 1.32 -8.79
C LEU A 338 -5.88 2.83 -8.47
N HIS A 339 -5.02 3.25 -7.52
CA HIS A 339 -4.93 4.62 -7.02
C HIS A 339 -6.28 5.20 -6.56
N GLN A 340 -7.10 4.38 -5.90
CA GLN A 340 -8.42 4.76 -5.42
C GLN A 340 -8.37 5.30 -4.00
N THR A 341 -9.06 6.41 -3.75
CA THR A 341 -9.36 6.88 -2.39
C THR A 341 -10.42 6.00 -1.73
N ALA A 342 -10.59 6.12 -0.42
CA ALA A 342 -11.60 5.39 0.33
C ALA A 342 -13.03 5.58 -0.22
N SER A 343 -13.34 6.75 -0.78
CA SER A 343 -14.64 7.06 -1.38
C SER A 343 -14.81 6.57 -2.82
N GLN A 344 -13.72 6.26 -3.51
CA GLN A 344 -13.74 5.76 -4.90
C GLN A 344 -13.70 4.24 -4.99
N ALA A 345 -13.26 3.58 -3.93
CA ALA A 345 -13.12 2.12 -3.89
C ALA A 345 -14.48 1.42 -3.81
N ASP A 346 -14.55 0.25 -4.43
CA ASP A 346 -15.74 -0.60 -4.39
C ASP A 346 -15.88 -1.40 -3.08
N TRP A 347 -14.79 -1.57 -2.36
CA TRP A 347 -14.69 -2.33 -1.10
C TRP A 347 -15.09 -3.80 -1.25
N LEU A 348 -14.94 -4.37 -2.45
CA LEU A 348 -15.23 -5.75 -2.78
C LEU A 348 -13.94 -6.58 -2.86
N ILE A 349 -14.01 -7.82 -2.43
CA ILE A 349 -12.97 -8.85 -2.58
C ILE A 349 -13.55 -10.03 -3.37
N GLY A 350 -12.80 -10.48 -4.37
CA GLY A 350 -13.19 -11.57 -5.24
C GLY A 350 -14.31 -11.17 -6.21
N ASP A 351 -14.39 -9.90 -6.58
CA ASP A 351 -15.21 -9.44 -7.69
C ASP A 351 -14.75 -10.11 -8.98
N GLY A 352 -15.71 -10.70 -9.72
CA GLY A 352 -15.43 -11.48 -10.93
C GLY A 352 -14.93 -12.92 -10.68
N VAL A 353 -14.77 -13.37 -9.43
CA VAL A 353 -14.49 -14.78 -9.09
C VAL A 353 -15.77 -15.61 -9.14
N LEU A 354 -16.92 -15.03 -8.81
CA LEU A 354 -18.20 -15.69 -9.07
C LEU A 354 -18.49 -15.71 -10.58
N ALA A 355 -19.09 -16.80 -11.06
CA ALA A 355 -19.51 -16.91 -12.45
C ALA A 355 -20.74 -16.03 -12.75
N GLY A 356 -21.58 -15.78 -11.74
CA GLY A 356 -22.68 -14.84 -11.72
C GLY A 356 -22.26 -13.43 -11.32
N GLU A 357 -23.24 -12.62 -10.91
CA GLU A 357 -23.02 -11.30 -10.35
C GLU A 357 -22.59 -11.36 -8.87
N GLY A 358 -21.81 -10.38 -8.43
CA GLY A 358 -21.37 -10.22 -7.04
C GLY A 358 -19.90 -10.53 -6.80
N ALA A 359 -19.53 -10.49 -5.53
CA ALA A 359 -18.17 -10.70 -5.04
C ALA A 359 -18.17 -11.74 -3.89
N ILE A 360 -16.99 -12.18 -3.46
CA ILE A 360 -16.88 -13.11 -2.32
C ILE A 360 -17.17 -12.40 -1.00
N VAL A 361 -16.71 -11.14 -0.85
CA VAL A 361 -16.88 -10.34 0.38
C VAL A 361 -17.09 -8.87 0.04
N SER A 362 -17.99 -8.21 0.79
CA SER A 362 -18.12 -6.75 0.81
C SER A 362 -17.71 -6.20 2.18
N LEU A 363 -16.66 -5.34 2.22
CA LEU A 363 -16.26 -4.68 3.45
C LEU A 363 -17.21 -3.51 3.78
N ALA A 364 -17.75 -2.86 2.75
CA ALA A 364 -18.68 -1.74 2.90
C ALA A 364 -20.06 -2.18 3.40
N ALA A 365 -20.54 -3.32 2.94
CA ALA A 365 -21.87 -3.83 3.25
C ALA A 365 -21.83 -5.36 3.47
N PRO A 366 -21.28 -5.85 4.58
CA PRO A 366 -21.29 -7.27 4.90
C PRO A 366 -22.73 -7.83 4.85
N GLY A 367 -22.89 -9.02 4.31
CA GLY A 367 -24.20 -9.66 4.08
C GLY A 367 -24.85 -9.33 2.74
N THR A 368 -24.12 -8.63 1.84
CA THR A 368 -24.64 -8.21 0.53
C THR A 368 -23.69 -8.51 -0.63
N ALA A 369 -22.60 -9.23 -0.39
CA ALA A 369 -21.61 -9.49 -1.43
C ALA A 369 -22.17 -10.36 -2.57
N TYR A 370 -23.06 -11.28 -2.25
CA TYR A 370 -23.77 -12.14 -3.20
C TYR A 370 -25.13 -12.57 -2.68
N ASP A 371 -26.05 -12.88 -3.58
CA ASP A 371 -27.33 -13.55 -3.33
C ASP A 371 -27.59 -14.49 -4.52
N ASP A 372 -27.16 -15.74 -4.39
CA ASP A 372 -27.10 -16.71 -5.48
C ASP A 372 -27.99 -17.92 -5.18
N PRO A 373 -28.78 -18.45 -6.15
CA PRO A 373 -29.67 -19.56 -5.90
C PRO A 373 -29.00 -20.86 -5.40
N ILE A 374 -27.69 -21.03 -5.62
CA ILE A 374 -26.95 -22.24 -5.25
C ILE A 374 -26.08 -21.99 -4.00
N LEU A 375 -25.39 -20.85 -3.94
CA LEU A 375 -24.55 -20.45 -2.80
C LEU A 375 -25.38 -19.94 -1.63
N GLY A 376 -26.60 -19.48 -1.89
CA GLY A 376 -27.41 -18.75 -0.92
C GLY A 376 -26.98 -17.30 -0.81
N LYS A 377 -27.36 -16.67 0.30
CA LYS A 377 -27.05 -15.29 0.60
C LYS A 377 -25.77 -15.17 1.43
N ASP A 378 -25.00 -14.11 1.22
CA ASP A 378 -23.88 -13.75 2.09
C ASP A 378 -24.36 -13.62 3.56
N LEU A 379 -23.74 -14.40 4.45
CA LEU A 379 -24.14 -14.50 5.86
C LEU A 379 -23.34 -13.56 6.77
N GLN A 380 -22.42 -12.76 6.24
CA GLN A 380 -21.57 -11.90 7.08
C GLN A 380 -22.37 -10.82 7.79
N PRO A 381 -22.37 -10.77 9.14
CA PRO A 381 -23.00 -9.69 9.90
C PRO A 381 -22.23 -8.39 9.80
N ALA A 382 -22.94 -7.27 9.71
CA ALA A 382 -22.35 -5.93 9.74
C ALA A 382 -22.29 -5.32 11.16
N HIS A 383 -22.86 -5.98 12.18
CA HIS A 383 -23.01 -5.46 13.54
C HIS A 383 -22.92 -6.58 14.59
N MET A 384 -22.35 -6.27 15.77
CA MET A 384 -22.09 -7.23 16.84
C MET A 384 -23.36 -7.90 17.41
N ARG A 385 -24.53 -7.26 17.35
CA ARG A 385 -25.81 -7.86 17.76
C ARG A 385 -26.20 -9.09 16.91
N ASP A 386 -25.70 -9.16 15.68
CA ASP A 386 -25.96 -10.21 14.71
C ASP A 386 -24.80 -11.22 14.65
N TYR A 387 -23.88 -11.16 15.63
CA TYR A 387 -22.75 -12.10 15.73
C TYR A 387 -23.26 -13.54 15.76
N LEU A 388 -22.71 -14.38 14.88
CA LEU A 388 -23.12 -15.79 14.79
C LEU A 388 -22.30 -16.66 15.74
N GLU A 389 -22.94 -17.20 16.78
CA GLU A 389 -22.35 -18.21 17.64
C GLU A 389 -22.48 -19.59 17.00
N THR A 390 -21.37 -20.18 16.58
CA THR A 390 -21.33 -21.48 15.89
C THR A 390 -20.04 -22.23 16.21
N GLN A 391 -20.07 -23.55 16.06
CA GLN A 391 -18.88 -24.41 16.09
C GLN A 391 -18.34 -24.68 14.69
N ASP A 392 -19.15 -24.43 13.65
CA ASP A 392 -18.72 -24.54 12.27
C ASP A 392 -17.76 -23.42 11.90
N ASP A 393 -17.00 -23.59 10.83
CA ASP A 393 -16.06 -22.58 10.33
C ASP A 393 -15.10 -22.10 11.43
N ASN A 394 -14.58 -23.00 12.26
CA ASN A 394 -13.72 -22.71 13.42
C ASN A 394 -14.32 -21.62 14.35
N GLY A 395 -15.61 -21.67 14.63
CA GLY A 395 -16.32 -20.67 15.43
C GLY A 395 -16.74 -19.45 14.61
N GLY A 396 -17.02 -19.62 13.31
CA GLY A 396 -17.56 -18.60 12.43
C GLY A 396 -16.53 -17.55 11.99
N ILE A 397 -15.28 -17.95 11.76
CA ILE A 397 -14.19 -17.00 11.46
C ILE A 397 -14.40 -16.23 10.16
N HIS A 398 -14.95 -16.87 9.11
CA HIS A 398 -15.19 -16.18 7.83
C HIS A 398 -16.45 -15.34 7.88
N VAL A 399 -17.47 -15.80 8.59
CA VAL A 399 -18.75 -15.10 8.71
C VAL A 399 -18.60 -13.86 9.59
N ASN A 400 -18.12 -14.01 10.83
CA ASN A 400 -18.05 -12.91 11.80
C ASN A 400 -16.99 -11.85 11.49
N ALA A 401 -16.11 -12.10 10.52
CA ALA A 401 -15.17 -11.10 10.02
C ALA A 401 -15.86 -9.86 9.45
N GLY A 402 -17.11 -9.97 9.00
CA GLY A 402 -17.89 -8.88 8.45
C GLY A 402 -18.01 -7.68 9.39
N ILE A 403 -18.15 -7.92 10.69
CA ILE A 403 -18.25 -6.86 11.73
C ILE A 403 -16.99 -5.97 11.72
N LEU A 404 -15.82 -6.61 11.66
CA LEU A 404 -14.51 -5.94 11.66
C LEU A 404 -14.22 -5.26 10.32
N ASN A 405 -14.61 -5.91 9.23
CA ASN A 405 -14.53 -5.36 7.87
C ASN A 405 -15.30 -4.03 7.79
N ARG A 406 -16.52 -4.03 8.34
CA ARG A 406 -17.37 -2.83 8.41
C ARG A 406 -16.74 -1.72 9.24
N ALA A 407 -16.15 -2.05 10.40
CA ALA A 407 -15.46 -1.06 11.24
C ALA A 407 -14.29 -0.40 10.52
N PHE A 408 -13.49 -1.20 9.79
CA PHE A 408 -12.41 -0.65 8.96
C PHE A 408 -12.92 0.29 7.87
N TYR A 409 -13.91 -0.15 7.10
CA TYR A 409 -14.55 0.66 6.05
C TYR A 409 -15.04 2.00 6.58
N LEU A 410 -15.81 1.99 7.68
CA LEU A 410 -16.35 3.20 8.31
C LEU A 410 -15.24 4.16 8.75
N THR A 411 -14.16 3.64 9.33
CA THR A 411 -12.99 4.43 9.70
C THR A 411 -12.33 5.06 8.48
N ALA A 412 -12.07 4.25 7.44
CA ALA A 412 -11.37 4.71 6.24
C ALA A 412 -12.14 5.80 5.49
N VAL A 413 -13.46 5.61 5.34
CA VAL A 413 -14.33 6.61 4.67
C VAL A 413 -14.47 7.89 5.50
N ALA A 414 -14.58 7.78 6.82
CA ALA A 414 -14.65 8.96 7.69
C ALA A 414 -13.36 9.80 7.66
N LEU A 415 -12.20 9.18 7.48
CA LEU A 415 -10.91 9.85 7.38
C LEU A 415 -10.63 10.39 5.97
N GLY A 416 -11.28 9.83 4.95
CA GLY A 416 -11.07 10.22 3.55
C GLY A 416 -9.65 9.93 3.05
N GLY A 417 -9.32 10.43 1.88
CA GLY A 417 -8.02 10.20 1.25
C GLY A 417 -7.78 8.72 0.93
N PHE A 418 -6.53 8.30 0.93
CA PHE A 418 -6.18 6.90 0.72
C PHE A 418 -6.30 6.11 2.02
N ALA A 419 -7.04 5.00 1.98
CA ALA A 419 -7.32 4.21 3.18
C ALA A 419 -6.05 3.63 3.85
N TRP A 420 -4.99 3.39 3.10
CA TRP A 420 -3.73 2.86 3.62
C TRP A 420 -2.89 3.89 4.40
N GLU A 421 -3.09 5.21 4.20
CA GLU A 421 -2.26 6.25 4.84
C GLU A 421 -2.55 6.42 6.33
N LYS A 422 -3.83 6.34 6.73
CA LYS A 422 -4.25 6.55 8.12
C LYS A 422 -4.90 5.31 8.71
N ALA A 423 -6.05 4.88 8.19
CA ALA A 423 -6.77 3.73 8.69
C ALA A 423 -5.92 2.44 8.60
N GLY A 424 -5.26 2.21 7.46
CA GLY A 424 -4.38 1.07 7.26
C GLY A 424 -3.23 1.01 8.26
N TRP A 425 -2.56 2.15 8.55
CA TRP A 425 -1.51 2.23 9.55
C TRP A 425 -2.02 1.95 10.97
N ILE A 426 -3.20 2.49 11.34
CA ILE A 426 -3.80 2.23 12.66
C ILE A 426 -4.04 0.73 12.84
N TRP A 427 -4.63 0.05 11.85
CA TRP A 427 -4.88 -1.39 11.89
C TRP A 427 -3.60 -2.21 11.87
N TYR A 428 -2.62 -1.85 11.03
CA TYR A 428 -1.34 -2.55 10.94
C TYR A 428 -0.53 -2.47 12.23
N GLU A 429 -0.44 -1.29 12.87
CA GLU A 429 0.24 -1.14 14.16
C GLU A 429 -0.51 -1.87 15.28
N ALA A 430 -1.84 -1.82 15.30
CA ALA A 430 -2.66 -2.52 16.28
C ALA A 430 -2.46 -4.05 16.21
N LEU A 431 -2.39 -4.61 14.98
CA LEU A 431 -2.13 -6.04 14.76
C LEU A 431 -0.76 -6.47 15.33
N ARG A 432 0.25 -5.61 15.24
CA ARG A 432 1.64 -5.89 15.64
C ARG A 432 1.94 -5.53 17.09
N ASP A 433 0.99 -4.91 17.81
CA ASP A 433 1.23 -4.50 19.19
C ASP A 433 1.34 -5.74 20.10
N LYS A 434 2.44 -5.79 20.88
CA LYS A 434 2.72 -6.91 21.79
C LYS A 434 1.66 -7.13 22.88
N LYS A 435 0.78 -6.14 23.11
CA LYS A 435 -0.34 -6.24 24.05
C LYS A 435 -1.54 -6.98 23.45
N LEU A 436 -1.60 -7.15 22.13
CA LEU A 436 -2.62 -7.96 21.49
C LEU A 436 -2.35 -9.44 21.83
N LYS A 437 -3.24 -10.05 22.59
CA LYS A 437 -3.12 -11.43 23.04
C LYS A 437 -3.61 -12.40 21.97
N SER A 438 -3.18 -13.66 22.09
CA SER A 438 -3.57 -14.73 21.14
C SER A 438 -5.08 -15.02 21.13
N ASP A 439 -5.76 -14.79 22.24
CA ASP A 439 -7.21 -14.97 22.42
C ASP A 439 -7.99 -13.65 22.43
N SER A 440 -7.43 -12.57 21.87
CA SER A 440 -8.05 -11.26 21.83
C SER A 440 -9.41 -11.29 21.14
N LEU A 441 -10.37 -10.61 21.78
CA LEU A 441 -11.72 -10.43 21.26
C LEU A 441 -11.80 -9.16 20.40
N PHE A 442 -12.92 -8.94 19.74
CA PHE A 442 -13.15 -7.72 18.95
C PHE A 442 -13.01 -6.44 19.79
N VAL A 443 -13.49 -6.46 21.02
CA VAL A 443 -13.36 -5.33 21.95
C VAL A 443 -11.90 -5.03 22.33
N ASP A 444 -11.06 -6.06 22.43
CA ASP A 444 -9.63 -5.87 22.70
C ASP A 444 -8.92 -5.21 21.52
N PHE A 445 -9.27 -5.64 20.30
CA PHE A 445 -8.73 -5.03 19.09
C PHE A 445 -9.25 -3.61 18.86
N ALA A 446 -10.53 -3.35 19.15
CA ALA A 446 -11.10 -2.01 19.13
C ALA A 446 -10.35 -1.06 20.08
N ALA A 447 -10.10 -1.49 21.31
CA ALA A 447 -9.30 -0.72 22.26
C ALA A 447 -7.87 -0.50 21.77
N MET A 448 -7.27 -1.49 21.11
CA MET A 448 -5.92 -1.37 20.55
C MET A 448 -5.84 -0.37 19.40
N THR A 449 -6.80 -0.38 18.46
CA THR A 449 -6.86 0.60 17.36
C THR A 449 -7.06 2.02 17.88
N GLN A 450 -7.88 2.22 18.94
CA GLN A 450 -8.04 3.51 19.59
C GLN A 450 -6.74 3.98 20.27
N LEU A 451 -6.04 3.07 20.95
CA LEU A 451 -4.75 3.37 21.58
C LEU A 451 -3.70 3.79 20.53
N VAL A 452 -3.64 3.09 19.40
CA VAL A 452 -2.74 3.42 18.30
C VAL A 452 -3.09 4.78 17.70
N ALA A 453 -4.37 5.03 17.42
CA ALA A 453 -4.83 6.32 16.89
C ALA A 453 -4.47 7.47 17.83
N ALA A 454 -4.73 7.32 19.15
CA ALA A 454 -4.38 8.32 20.16
C ALA A 454 -2.87 8.56 20.26
N ARG A 455 -2.06 7.49 20.17
CA ARG A 455 -0.59 7.57 20.23
C ARG A 455 0.00 8.26 19.00
N ARG A 456 -0.55 7.99 17.82
CA ARG A 456 -0.01 8.46 16.54
C ARG A 456 -0.46 9.88 16.19
N TYR A 457 -1.73 10.19 16.47
CA TYR A 457 -2.38 11.44 16.02
C TYR A 457 -2.82 12.34 17.18
N GLY A 458 -2.81 11.86 18.42
CA GLY A 458 -3.23 12.61 19.60
C GLY A 458 -4.63 12.25 20.10
N THR A 459 -4.89 12.52 21.40
CA THR A 459 -6.14 12.14 22.06
C THR A 459 -7.36 12.94 21.62
N GLY A 460 -7.16 14.10 20.98
CA GLY A 460 -8.23 14.95 20.42
C GLY A 460 -8.37 14.86 18.90
N SER A 461 -7.66 13.94 18.24
CA SER A 461 -7.60 13.87 16.78
C SER A 461 -8.88 13.38 16.12
N ASP A 462 -9.05 13.73 14.85
CA ASP A 462 -10.12 13.22 13.99
C ASP A 462 -9.97 11.70 13.78
N GLU A 463 -8.74 11.22 13.70
CA GLU A 463 -8.42 9.81 13.55
C GLU A 463 -8.94 8.98 14.73
N LEU A 464 -8.70 9.43 15.96
CA LEU A 464 -9.24 8.75 17.14
C LEU A 464 -10.77 8.80 17.16
N ARG A 465 -11.38 9.94 16.81
CA ARG A 465 -12.84 10.06 16.73
C ARG A 465 -13.43 9.13 15.68
N ALA A 466 -12.83 9.06 14.49
CA ALA A 466 -13.28 8.17 13.42
C ALA A 466 -13.22 6.70 13.83
N VAL A 467 -12.13 6.26 14.48
CA VAL A 467 -11.97 4.90 15.00
C VAL A 467 -13.04 4.58 16.04
N LYS A 468 -13.24 5.45 17.03
CA LYS A 468 -14.27 5.26 18.08
C LYS A 468 -15.66 5.13 17.48
N ASN A 469 -16.05 6.09 16.64
CA ASN A 469 -17.36 6.09 16.01
C ASN A 469 -17.60 4.84 15.15
N ALA A 470 -16.57 4.35 14.45
CA ALA A 470 -16.68 3.14 13.64
C ALA A 470 -16.96 1.90 14.50
N TRP A 471 -16.28 1.73 15.63
CA TRP A 471 -16.51 0.63 16.56
C TRP A 471 -17.88 0.72 17.25
N ASP A 472 -18.31 1.93 17.60
CA ASP A 472 -19.66 2.16 18.15
C ASP A 472 -20.74 1.80 17.13
N LEU A 473 -20.58 2.19 15.87
CA LEU A 473 -21.52 1.90 14.77
C LEU A 473 -21.66 0.42 14.45
N VAL A 474 -20.62 -0.39 14.71
CA VAL A 474 -20.71 -1.85 14.54
C VAL A 474 -21.04 -2.57 15.86
N GLY A 475 -21.31 -1.83 16.95
CA GLY A 475 -21.74 -2.37 18.23
C GLY A 475 -20.65 -3.08 19.05
N VAL A 476 -19.38 -2.81 18.75
CA VAL A 476 -18.22 -3.29 19.55
C VAL A 476 -17.83 -2.18 20.53
N ALA A 477 -18.73 -1.81 21.40
CA ALA A 477 -18.52 -0.79 22.41
C ALA A 477 -18.05 -1.40 23.74
N GLU A 478 -17.39 -0.58 24.52
CA GLU A 478 -16.66 -0.79 25.80
C GLU A 478 -17.01 -2.01 26.68
N ARG A 479 -16.03 -2.49 27.44
CA ARG A 479 -16.06 -3.60 28.42
C ARG A 479 -17.15 -3.46 29.52
N GLY A 480 -18.40 -3.23 29.13
CA GLY A 480 -19.50 -3.11 30.11
C GLY A 480 -20.63 -4.13 29.94
N SER A 481 -20.80 -4.77 28.79
CA SER A 481 -22.02 -5.54 28.53
C SER A 481 -21.88 -6.94 27.92
N THR A 482 -20.69 -7.47 27.67
CA THR A 482 -20.55 -8.82 27.11
C THR A 482 -19.94 -9.79 28.11
N ARG A 483 -20.73 -10.74 28.60
CA ARG A 483 -20.23 -11.92 29.32
C ARG A 483 -19.21 -12.64 28.43
N ARG A 484 -17.97 -12.76 28.93
CA ARG A 484 -16.96 -13.64 28.34
C ARG A 484 -17.56 -15.05 28.23
N PRO A 485 -17.54 -15.68 27.04
CA PRO A 485 -17.76 -17.12 26.98
C PRO A 485 -16.70 -17.82 27.83
N ALA A 486 -17.09 -18.83 28.57
CA ALA A 486 -16.16 -19.59 29.38
C ALA A 486 -15.06 -20.19 28.51
N PRO A 487 -13.78 -20.19 28.96
CA PRO A 487 -12.70 -20.78 28.18
C PRO A 487 -12.96 -22.28 28.03
N VAL A 488 -13.12 -22.70 26.77
CA VAL A 488 -13.15 -24.13 26.44
C VAL A 488 -11.76 -24.70 26.78
N LYS A 489 -11.69 -25.61 27.73
CA LYS A 489 -10.45 -26.36 28.02
C LYS A 489 -10.07 -27.17 26.79
N GLY A 490 -9.22 -26.58 25.95
CA GLY A 490 -8.64 -27.26 24.80
C GLY A 490 -7.61 -28.27 25.29
N SER A 491 -7.84 -29.55 25.04
CA SER A 491 -6.82 -30.58 25.14
C SER A 491 -5.70 -30.23 24.16
N HIS A 492 -4.47 -30.13 24.65
CA HIS A 492 -3.27 -29.98 23.84
C HIS A 492 -3.06 -31.26 23.04
N GLY A 493 -3.65 -31.30 21.86
CA GLY A 493 -3.32 -32.28 20.83
C GLY A 493 -2.67 -31.55 19.68
N THR A 494 -1.40 -31.83 19.44
CA THR A 494 -0.68 -31.48 18.21
C THR A 494 -1.39 -32.14 17.03
N THR A 495 -2.32 -31.43 16.42
CA THR A 495 -3.04 -31.96 15.24
C THR A 495 -2.48 -31.30 13.99
N ARG A 496 -1.72 -32.10 13.22
CA ARG A 496 -1.48 -31.89 11.79
C ARG A 496 -2.81 -31.47 11.14
N ALA A 497 -2.79 -30.36 10.40
CA ALA A 497 -3.91 -29.89 9.59
C ALA A 497 -4.42 -31.04 8.70
N ARG A 498 -5.55 -31.63 9.05
CA ARG A 498 -6.32 -32.50 8.17
C ARG A 498 -7.27 -31.63 7.36
N GLN A 499 -7.11 -31.68 6.06
CA GLN A 499 -8.05 -31.14 5.07
C GLN A 499 -9.45 -31.72 5.28
N PRO A 500 -10.55 -30.97 5.07
CA PRO A 500 -11.89 -31.53 5.09
C PRO A 500 -12.05 -32.46 3.88
N SER A 501 -12.12 -33.77 4.13
CA SER A 501 -12.48 -34.74 3.13
C SER A 501 -13.98 -34.64 2.83
N GLN A 502 -14.33 -34.34 1.60
CA GLN A 502 -15.70 -34.51 1.10
C GLN A 502 -16.08 -36.00 1.20
N ARG A 503 -16.93 -36.34 2.16
CA ARG A 503 -17.58 -37.66 2.18
C ARG A 503 -18.63 -37.71 1.07
N GLN A 504 -18.27 -38.32 -0.04
CA GLN A 504 -19.24 -38.84 -1.00
C GLN A 504 -20.10 -39.91 -0.32
N ARG A 505 -21.36 -39.59 -0.13
CA ARG A 505 -22.38 -40.57 0.28
C ARG A 505 -22.66 -41.52 -0.88
N THR A 506 -21.90 -42.61 -1.00
CA THR A 506 -22.29 -43.73 -1.85
C THR A 506 -23.44 -44.49 -1.19
N LYS A 507 -24.65 -44.39 -1.76
CA LYS A 507 -25.77 -45.29 -1.47
C LYS A 507 -25.35 -46.70 -1.92
N ARG A 508 -25.00 -47.55 -0.98
CA ARG A 508 -24.93 -49.01 -1.23
C ARG A 508 -26.35 -49.55 -1.36
N GLY A 509 -26.77 -49.81 -2.59
CA GLY A 509 -27.90 -50.66 -2.89
C GLY A 509 -27.64 -52.10 -2.46
N ARG A 510 -28.50 -52.62 -1.60
CA ARG A 510 -28.49 -53.99 -1.13
C ARG A 510 -29.00 -54.88 -2.29
N ALA A 511 -28.10 -55.56 -3.01
CA ALA A 511 -28.47 -56.59 -3.95
C ALA A 511 -28.87 -57.86 -3.18
N LYS A 512 -30.08 -58.35 -3.39
CA LYS A 512 -30.59 -59.65 -2.95
C LYS A 512 -29.97 -60.73 -3.83
N SER A 513 -29.38 -61.74 -3.21
CA SER A 513 -28.91 -62.97 -3.86
C SER A 513 -30.12 -63.81 -4.36
N PRO A 514 -30.08 -64.41 -5.56
CA PRO A 514 -31.06 -65.42 -5.95
C PRO A 514 -30.66 -66.82 -5.44
N LYS A 515 -31.65 -67.52 -4.89
CA LYS A 515 -31.55 -68.91 -4.48
C LYS A 515 -31.35 -69.83 -5.72
N ARG A 516 -30.38 -70.76 -5.60
CA ARG A 516 -30.26 -71.93 -6.45
C ARG A 516 -31.55 -72.81 -6.33
N ALA A 517 -32.15 -73.13 -7.44
CA ALA A 517 -33.01 -74.34 -7.56
C ALA A 517 -32.38 -75.30 -8.56
N ALA A 518 -32.31 -76.52 -8.14
CA ALA A 518 -31.76 -77.64 -8.87
C ALA A 518 -32.76 -78.12 -9.93
N ARG A 519 -32.27 -78.33 -11.09
CA ARG A 519 -32.36 -79.56 -11.95
C ARG A 519 -31.59 -79.30 -13.23
#